data_bbb89781d7b81f0ff4997c5d778865d0
#
_entry.id   bbb89781d7b81f0ff4997c5d778865d0
#
_cell.length_a   1.000
_cell.length_b   1.000
_cell.length_c   1.000
_cell.angle_alpha   90.00
_cell.angle_beta   90.00
_cell.angle_gamma   90.00
#
_symmetry.space_group_name_H-M   'P 1'
#
loop_
_entity.id
_entity.type
_entity.pdbx_description
1 polymer ?
#
loop_
_entity_poly.entity_id
_entity_poly.type
_entity_poly.pdbx_seq_one_letter_code
_entity_poly.pdbx_strand_id
1 'polypeptide(L)'
;MEKNDIIIIHGTDYKNMAKRVLEQAGVAADIGDVNKKIALKPNLVTAKAPSSGATTHSELLAGVIEYLREHGFQNITIMEGSWVGDHTADAFQAAGYHQVCSRYSVPFVDLQRDTWKEYDAAGMKIKLCDKAAAVDYMINMPVLKGHCQTTVTCALKNNKGVIPNSEKRRFHTLGLHKPIAHLNTIARSDFILVDNICGDLDFEEGGNPVVMNRVLGFKDPVLCDAFVCDCMGYSVDDVPYITMAEKLGVGSTDTAHANMIYLNQATEADSKFRMTRRVQHLAAYTAPEDACSACYGSLIYALDRLNDMGYLRKGLPPVCIGQGYKGQDGAIGVGQCTSCFAKTLGGCPPKAADIVDFLSTQWK
;
A
#
# COMPACT_ATOMS: atom_id res chain seq x y z
N MET A 1 -7.74 -9.92 15.60
CA MET A 1 -7.33 -8.55 15.17
C MET A 1 -8.52 -7.61 15.27
N GLU A 2 -8.35 -6.48 15.94
CA GLU A 2 -9.37 -5.43 16.04
C GLU A 2 -9.29 -4.46 14.84
N LYS A 3 -10.33 -3.62 14.65
CA LYS A 3 -10.35 -2.67 13.52
C LYS A 3 -9.28 -1.59 13.60
N ASN A 4 -8.85 -1.21 14.81
CA ASN A 4 -7.81 -0.21 15.04
C ASN A 4 -6.38 -0.80 15.12
N ASP A 5 -6.20 -2.10 14.89
CA ASP A 5 -4.88 -2.71 14.82
C ASP A 5 -4.21 -2.45 13.48
N ILE A 6 -2.91 -2.17 13.50
CA ILE A 6 -2.02 -2.08 12.34
C ILE A 6 -0.88 -3.07 12.54
N ILE A 7 -0.84 -4.15 11.76
CA ILE A 7 0.24 -5.13 11.81
C ILE A 7 1.32 -4.72 10.82
N ILE A 8 2.59 -4.76 11.26
CA ILE A 8 3.75 -4.35 10.47
C ILE A 8 4.83 -5.42 10.54
N ILE A 9 5.36 -5.79 9.37
CA ILE A 9 6.52 -6.68 9.26
C ILE A 9 7.49 -6.15 8.21
N HIS A 10 8.78 -6.23 8.49
CA HIS A 10 9.86 -5.85 7.59
C HIS A 10 10.65 -7.08 7.12
N GLY A 11 11.21 -7.06 5.92
CA GLY A 11 12.07 -8.12 5.40
C GLY A 11 11.96 -8.31 3.90
N THR A 12 12.61 -9.37 3.41
CA THR A 12 12.68 -9.72 1.98
C THR A 12 12.12 -11.10 1.65
N ASP A 13 11.71 -11.88 2.64
CA ASP A 13 10.94 -13.12 2.43
C ASP A 13 9.44 -12.79 2.41
N TYR A 14 8.99 -12.23 1.29
CA TYR A 14 7.64 -11.68 1.13
C TYR A 14 6.55 -12.73 1.34
N LYS A 15 6.81 -13.97 0.92
CA LYS A 15 5.89 -15.08 1.13
C LYS A 15 5.67 -15.37 2.63
N ASN A 16 6.75 -15.51 3.37
CA ASN A 16 6.68 -15.74 4.82
C ASN A 16 6.13 -14.52 5.57
N MET A 17 6.44 -13.30 5.11
CA MET A 17 5.87 -12.07 5.69
C MET A 17 4.35 -12.05 5.56
N ALA A 18 3.78 -12.40 4.40
CA ALA A 18 2.34 -12.51 4.23
C ALA A 18 1.72 -13.52 5.19
N LYS A 19 2.29 -14.73 5.30
CA LYS A 19 1.82 -15.77 6.23
C LYS A 19 1.81 -15.28 7.67
N ARG A 20 2.89 -14.66 8.14
CA ARG A 20 3.02 -14.15 9.51
C ARG A 20 2.02 -13.04 9.84
N VAL A 21 1.72 -12.15 8.87
CA VAL A 21 0.70 -11.10 9.05
C VAL A 21 -0.68 -11.73 9.19
N LEU A 22 -1.02 -12.70 8.33
CA LEU A 22 -2.31 -13.39 8.37
C LEU A 22 -2.49 -14.20 9.67
N GLU A 23 -1.44 -14.87 10.13
CA GLU A 23 -1.42 -15.61 11.38
C GLU A 23 -1.65 -14.69 12.58
N GLN A 24 -0.88 -13.59 12.67
CA GLN A 24 -1.04 -12.59 13.74
C GLN A 24 -2.44 -11.95 13.74
N ALA A 25 -3.01 -11.74 12.55
CA ALA A 25 -4.35 -11.21 12.41
C ALA A 25 -5.46 -12.21 12.77
N GLY A 26 -5.16 -13.51 12.80
CA GLY A 26 -6.13 -14.56 13.01
C GLY A 26 -7.13 -14.70 11.85
N VAL A 27 -6.67 -14.50 10.60
CA VAL A 27 -7.55 -14.45 9.42
C VAL A 27 -8.32 -15.76 9.22
N ALA A 28 -7.71 -16.91 9.49
CA ALA A 28 -8.39 -18.20 9.39
C ALA A 28 -9.61 -18.32 10.33
N ALA A 29 -9.46 -17.84 11.56
CA ALA A 29 -10.56 -17.80 12.54
C ALA A 29 -11.63 -16.75 12.13
N ASP A 30 -11.23 -15.64 11.52
CA ASP A 30 -12.14 -14.61 11.01
C ASP A 30 -12.99 -15.10 9.82
N ILE A 31 -12.39 -15.87 8.92
CA ILE A 31 -13.10 -16.57 7.83
C ILE A 31 -14.08 -17.60 8.42
N GLY A 32 -13.63 -18.43 9.34
CA GLY A 32 -14.42 -19.42 10.09
C GLY A 32 -14.78 -20.67 9.28
N ASP A 33 -15.72 -20.57 8.31
CA ASP A 33 -16.15 -21.72 7.51
C ASP A 33 -15.21 -21.98 6.33
N VAL A 34 -14.65 -23.19 6.26
CA VAL A 34 -13.74 -23.66 5.20
C VAL A 34 -14.37 -23.72 3.82
N ASN A 35 -15.70 -23.72 3.71
CA ASN A 35 -16.44 -23.76 2.45
C ASN A 35 -16.64 -22.36 1.84
N LYS A 36 -16.35 -21.29 2.56
CA LYS A 36 -16.49 -19.93 2.06
C LYS A 36 -15.69 -19.71 0.78
N LYS A 37 -16.26 -18.91 -0.12
CA LYS A 37 -15.62 -18.42 -1.34
C LYS A 37 -14.70 -17.26 -0.99
N ILE A 38 -13.40 -17.49 -1.05
CA ILE A 38 -12.38 -16.50 -0.70
C ILE A 38 -11.81 -15.89 -1.97
N ALA A 39 -11.84 -14.56 -2.05
CA ALA A 39 -11.18 -13.82 -3.13
C ALA A 39 -9.89 -13.18 -2.64
N LEU A 40 -8.84 -13.31 -3.44
CA LEU A 40 -7.63 -12.52 -3.35
C LEU A 40 -7.70 -11.42 -4.41
N LYS A 41 -7.73 -10.18 -3.98
CA LYS A 41 -7.81 -9.03 -4.88
C LYS A 41 -6.53 -8.21 -4.85
N PRO A 42 -5.53 -8.56 -5.68
CA PRO A 42 -4.31 -7.77 -5.81
C PRO A 42 -4.57 -6.41 -6.49
N ASN A 43 -3.52 -5.66 -6.73
CA ASN A 43 -3.49 -4.54 -7.65
C ASN A 43 -2.77 -4.97 -8.94
N LEU A 44 -3.49 -5.00 -10.05
CA LEU A 44 -2.96 -5.25 -11.41
C LEU A 44 -3.38 -4.12 -12.34
N VAL A 45 -3.09 -2.88 -11.97
CA VAL A 45 -3.55 -1.69 -12.70
C VAL A 45 -3.10 -1.69 -14.16
N THR A 46 -1.88 -2.15 -14.44
CA THR A 46 -1.23 -2.12 -15.76
C THR A 46 -0.27 -3.29 -15.96
N ALA A 47 0.12 -3.56 -17.22
CA ALA A 47 1.04 -4.64 -17.57
C ALA A 47 2.51 -4.31 -17.25
N LYS A 48 2.81 -4.20 -15.95
CA LYS A 48 4.17 -3.98 -15.44
C LYS A 48 4.53 -4.96 -14.32
N ALA A 49 5.82 -5.24 -14.20
CA ALA A 49 6.34 -6.07 -13.11
C ALA A 49 6.18 -5.38 -11.76
N PRO A 50 5.98 -6.13 -10.65
CA PRO A 50 5.84 -5.55 -9.31
C PRO A 50 7.01 -4.65 -8.88
N SER A 51 8.22 -4.96 -9.31
CA SER A 51 9.42 -4.15 -9.06
C SER A 51 9.37 -2.72 -9.62
N SER A 52 8.38 -2.41 -10.47
CA SER A 52 8.12 -1.04 -10.92
C SER A 52 7.38 -0.17 -9.90
N GLY A 53 6.86 -0.78 -8.82
CA GLY A 53 5.99 -0.13 -7.83
C GLY A 53 4.52 -0.01 -8.28
N ALA A 54 4.12 -0.66 -9.38
CA ALA A 54 2.77 -0.53 -9.93
C ALA A 54 1.80 -1.62 -9.48
N THR A 55 2.26 -2.87 -9.35
CA THR A 55 1.43 -4.05 -9.16
C THR A 55 1.86 -4.87 -7.95
N THR A 56 0.94 -5.65 -7.38
CA THR A 56 1.20 -6.47 -6.20
C THR A 56 2.17 -7.62 -6.51
N HIS A 57 3.14 -7.86 -5.62
CA HIS A 57 4.11 -8.93 -5.75
C HIS A 57 3.44 -10.31 -5.69
N SER A 58 3.76 -11.17 -6.64
CA SER A 58 3.22 -12.52 -6.75
C SER A 58 3.57 -13.41 -5.55
N GLU A 59 4.69 -13.16 -4.90
CA GLU A 59 5.14 -13.85 -3.69
C GLU A 59 4.20 -13.63 -2.51
N LEU A 60 3.57 -12.44 -2.40
CA LEU A 60 2.56 -12.20 -1.38
C LEU A 60 1.32 -13.06 -1.61
N LEU A 61 0.85 -13.17 -2.86
CA LEU A 61 -0.26 -14.07 -3.20
C LEU A 61 0.07 -15.51 -2.85
N ALA A 62 1.30 -15.96 -3.19
CA ALA A 62 1.75 -17.30 -2.86
C ALA A 62 1.69 -17.56 -1.35
N GLY A 63 2.15 -16.59 -0.53
CA GLY A 63 2.08 -16.67 0.93
C GLY A 63 0.66 -16.75 1.47
N VAL A 64 -0.26 -15.93 0.93
CA VAL A 64 -1.67 -15.96 1.30
C VAL A 64 -2.32 -17.30 0.94
N ILE A 65 -2.06 -17.82 -0.26
CA ILE A 65 -2.61 -19.11 -0.71
C ILE A 65 -2.09 -20.25 0.17
N GLU A 66 -0.78 -20.29 0.47
CA GLU A 66 -0.20 -21.31 1.35
C GLU A 66 -0.84 -21.26 2.74
N TYR A 67 -0.94 -20.06 3.35
CA TYR A 67 -1.61 -19.87 4.63
C TYR A 67 -3.04 -20.40 4.64
N LEU A 68 -3.84 -20.02 3.64
CA LEU A 68 -5.22 -20.46 3.53
C LEU A 68 -5.34 -21.99 3.38
N ARG A 69 -4.47 -22.60 2.57
CA ARG A 69 -4.41 -24.07 2.37
C ARG A 69 -4.02 -24.79 3.64
N GLU A 70 -3.05 -24.29 4.38
CA GLU A 70 -2.61 -24.85 5.68
C GLU A 70 -3.76 -24.85 6.72
N HIS A 71 -4.72 -23.90 6.60
CA HIS A 71 -5.91 -23.82 7.43
C HIS A 71 -7.15 -24.49 6.82
N GLY A 72 -6.99 -25.27 5.75
CA GLY A 72 -8.06 -26.09 5.16
C GLY A 72 -8.93 -25.41 4.10
N PHE A 73 -8.72 -24.13 3.81
CA PHE A 73 -9.50 -23.41 2.80
C PHE A 73 -9.08 -23.82 1.39
N GLN A 74 -10.06 -24.26 0.57
CA GLN A 74 -9.81 -24.72 -0.80
C GLN A 74 -10.44 -23.81 -1.86
N ASN A 75 -11.51 -23.09 -1.51
CA ASN A 75 -12.30 -22.31 -2.44
C ASN A 75 -11.72 -20.89 -2.59
N ILE A 76 -10.52 -20.81 -3.18
CA ILE A 76 -9.72 -19.58 -3.34
C ILE A 76 -9.75 -19.17 -4.80
N THR A 77 -9.98 -17.88 -5.07
CA THR A 77 -9.94 -17.29 -6.42
C THR A 77 -9.15 -15.99 -6.40
N ILE A 78 -8.25 -15.78 -7.36
CA ILE A 78 -7.62 -14.48 -7.60
C ILE A 78 -8.50 -13.71 -8.58
N MET A 79 -8.79 -12.43 -8.32
CA MET A 79 -9.62 -11.63 -9.22
C MET A 79 -9.15 -10.18 -9.30
N GLU A 80 -9.18 -9.61 -10.49
CA GLU A 80 -8.87 -8.20 -10.74
C GLU A 80 -9.46 -7.70 -12.06
N GLY A 81 -9.65 -6.39 -12.16
CA GLY A 81 -9.92 -5.69 -13.41
C GLY A 81 -8.98 -4.49 -13.53
N SER A 82 -8.04 -4.56 -14.45
CA SER A 82 -7.04 -3.51 -14.70
C SER A 82 -7.67 -2.17 -15.13
N TRP A 83 -6.86 -1.13 -15.21
CA TRP A 83 -7.26 0.16 -15.75
C TRP A 83 -7.84 0.03 -17.16
N VAL A 84 -8.75 0.95 -17.53
CA VAL A 84 -9.50 0.91 -18.80
C VAL A 84 -8.63 1.03 -20.07
N GLY A 85 -7.41 1.49 -19.94
CA GLY A 85 -6.43 1.60 -21.03
C GLY A 85 -5.51 0.40 -21.18
N ASP A 86 -5.67 -0.63 -20.32
CA ASP A 86 -4.85 -1.83 -20.34
C ASP A 86 -5.71 -3.10 -20.26
N HIS A 87 -5.13 -4.25 -20.58
CA HIS A 87 -5.80 -5.54 -20.50
C HIS A 87 -5.35 -6.30 -19.25
N THR A 88 -6.33 -6.77 -18.46
CA THR A 88 -6.05 -7.54 -17.24
C THR A 88 -5.22 -8.79 -17.50
N ALA A 89 -5.40 -9.44 -18.66
CA ALA A 89 -4.62 -10.60 -19.05
C ALA A 89 -3.12 -10.29 -19.21
N ASP A 90 -2.79 -9.11 -19.76
CA ASP A 90 -1.39 -8.68 -19.95
C ASP A 90 -0.76 -8.30 -18.61
N ALA A 91 -1.51 -7.62 -17.73
CA ALA A 91 -1.07 -7.29 -16.38
C ALA A 91 -0.84 -8.55 -15.52
N PHE A 92 -1.74 -9.54 -15.62
CA PHE A 92 -1.62 -10.84 -14.99
C PHE A 92 -0.32 -11.58 -15.42
N GLN A 93 0.00 -11.53 -16.72
CA GLN A 93 1.21 -12.11 -17.27
C GLN A 93 2.46 -11.37 -16.77
N ALA A 94 2.46 -10.03 -16.86
CA ALA A 94 3.60 -9.20 -16.50
C ALA A 94 3.95 -9.27 -15.01
N ALA A 95 2.95 -9.43 -14.14
CA ALA A 95 3.14 -9.59 -12.70
C ALA A 95 3.51 -11.03 -12.27
N GLY A 96 3.61 -11.98 -13.20
CA GLY A 96 4.01 -13.36 -12.91
C GLY A 96 2.94 -14.23 -12.25
N TYR A 97 1.67 -13.83 -12.31
CA TYR A 97 0.58 -14.52 -11.60
C TYR A 97 0.21 -15.86 -12.22
N HIS A 98 0.52 -16.05 -13.48
CA HIS A 98 0.26 -17.32 -14.16
C HIS A 98 1.06 -18.47 -13.51
N GLN A 99 2.30 -18.21 -13.05
CA GLN A 99 3.08 -19.20 -12.31
C GLN A 99 2.42 -19.54 -10.95
N VAL A 100 1.90 -18.53 -10.24
CA VAL A 100 1.17 -18.74 -8.97
C VAL A 100 -0.08 -19.57 -9.20
N CYS A 101 -0.92 -19.19 -10.17
CA CYS A 101 -2.15 -19.94 -10.51
C CYS A 101 -1.85 -21.39 -10.89
N SER A 102 -0.84 -21.62 -11.73
CA SER A 102 -0.42 -22.95 -12.16
C SER A 102 0.11 -23.79 -10.98
N ARG A 103 1.01 -23.21 -10.18
CA ARG A 103 1.64 -23.90 -9.04
C ARG A 103 0.64 -24.34 -7.98
N TYR A 104 -0.33 -23.49 -7.65
CA TYR A 104 -1.28 -23.73 -6.57
C TYR A 104 -2.66 -24.20 -7.05
N SER A 105 -2.87 -24.35 -8.36
CA SER A 105 -4.17 -24.68 -8.94
C SER A 105 -5.30 -23.75 -8.45
N VAL A 106 -5.01 -22.43 -8.42
CA VAL A 106 -5.96 -21.39 -8.03
C VAL A 106 -6.41 -20.65 -9.29
N PRO A 107 -7.73 -20.52 -9.57
CA PRO A 107 -8.22 -19.83 -10.75
C PRO A 107 -8.01 -18.32 -10.66
N PHE A 108 -7.83 -17.67 -11.82
CA PHE A 108 -7.87 -16.24 -12.00
C PHE A 108 -9.15 -15.81 -12.71
N VAL A 109 -9.77 -14.75 -12.25
CA VAL A 109 -10.97 -14.15 -12.83
C VAL A 109 -10.65 -12.73 -13.32
N ASP A 110 -10.74 -12.52 -14.62
CA ASP A 110 -10.67 -11.21 -15.26
C ASP A 110 -12.01 -10.48 -15.11
N LEU A 111 -12.08 -9.51 -14.21
CA LEU A 111 -13.28 -8.72 -13.93
C LEU A 111 -13.60 -7.69 -15.03
N GLN A 112 -12.68 -7.42 -15.98
CA GLN A 112 -13.04 -6.62 -17.16
C GLN A 112 -14.03 -7.34 -18.08
N ARG A 113 -14.09 -8.68 -17.98
CA ARG A 113 -14.97 -9.55 -18.81
C ARG A 113 -16.17 -10.08 -18.03
N ASP A 114 -16.33 -9.67 -16.76
CA ASP A 114 -17.44 -10.13 -15.92
C ASP A 114 -18.74 -9.36 -16.21
N THR A 115 -19.87 -9.97 -15.88
CA THR A 115 -21.18 -9.31 -15.78
C THR A 115 -21.25 -8.47 -14.52
N TRP A 116 -22.26 -7.61 -14.43
CA TRP A 116 -22.39 -6.68 -13.30
C TRP A 116 -23.85 -6.38 -12.99
N LYS A 117 -24.10 -5.98 -11.76
CA LYS A 117 -25.37 -5.43 -11.30
C LYS A 117 -25.16 -4.06 -10.68
N GLU A 118 -26.24 -3.27 -10.67
CA GLU A 118 -26.27 -1.96 -10.03
C GLU A 118 -26.72 -2.09 -8.57
N TYR A 119 -25.98 -1.45 -7.68
CA TYR A 119 -26.23 -1.42 -6.24
C TYR A 119 -26.37 0.02 -5.76
N ASP A 120 -27.11 0.24 -4.67
CA ASP A 120 -27.15 1.52 -3.98
C ASP A 120 -25.99 1.62 -2.99
N ALA A 121 -25.03 2.46 -3.31
CA ALA A 121 -23.84 2.73 -2.50
C ALA A 121 -24.05 4.04 -1.72
N ALA A 122 -24.80 3.98 -0.61
CA ALA A 122 -25.14 5.13 0.22
C ALA A 122 -25.73 6.31 -0.58
N GLY A 123 -26.72 6.03 -1.44
CA GLY A 123 -27.39 7.01 -2.27
C GLY A 123 -26.75 7.28 -3.64
N MET A 124 -25.64 6.60 -3.96
CA MET A 124 -25.05 6.61 -5.31
C MET A 124 -25.22 5.24 -5.97
N LYS A 125 -25.83 5.19 -7.16
CA LYS A 125 -25.91 3.96 -7.95
C LYS A 125 -24.55 3.62 -8.54
N ILE A 126 -24.02 2.42 -8.23
CA ILE A 126 -22.71 1.93 -8.68
C ILE A 126 -22.85 0.50 -9.18
N LYS A 127 -22.21 0.22 -10.33
CA LYS A 127 -22.13 -1.13 -10.91
C LYS A 127 -20.99 -1.90 -10.28
N LEU A 128 -21.30 -3.09 -9.74
CA LEU A 128 -20.33 -4.01 -9.17
C LEU A 128 -20.30 -5.31 -9.97
N CYS A 129 -19.12 -5.86 -10.26
CA CYS A 129 -18.96 -7.12 -10.96
C CYS A 129 -19.57 -8.28 -10.18
N ASP A 130 -20.32 -9.16 -10.86
CA ASP A 130 -21.11 -10.22 -10.23
C ASP A 130 -20.23 -11.21 -9.45
N LYS A 131 -19.05 -11.53 -9.98
CA LYS A 131 -18.13 -12.46 -9.29
C LYS A 131 -17.50 -11.84 -8.05
N ALA A 132 -17.24 -10.53 -8.07
CA ALA A 132 -16.75 -9.82 -6.90
C ALA A 132 -17.85 -9.68 -5.82
N ALA A 133 -19.11 -9.50 -6.24
CA ALA A 133 -20.24 -9.43 -5.32
C ALA A 133 -20.61 -10.81 -4.68
N ALA A 134 -20.22 -11.92 -5.33
CA ALA A 134 -20.58 -13.27 -4.93
C ALA A 134 -19.60 -13.96 -3.96
N VAL A 135 -18.53 -13.27 -3.53
CA VAL A 135 -17.55 -13.84 -2.59
C VAL A 135 -18.02 -13.67 -1.14
N ASP A 136 -17.61 -14.62 -0.29
CA ASP A 136 -17.94 -14.61 1.14
C ASP A 136 -16.89 -13.89 1.98
N TYR A 137 -15.63 -13.85 1.50
CA TYR A 137 -14.51 -13.17 2.14
C TYR A 137 -13.52 -12.64 1.11
N MET A 138 -13.11 -11.39 1.24
CA MET A 138 -12.15 -10.76 0.33
C MET A 138 -10.91 -10.28 1.07
N ILE A 139 -9.75 -10.78 0.64
CA ILE A 139 -8.44 -10.25 1.03
C ILE A 139 -8.03 -9.24 -0.03
N ASN A 140 -8.16 -7.96 0.30
CA ASN A 140 -7.74 -6.84 -0.53
C ASN A 140 -6.22 -6.65 -0.40
N MET A 141 -5.48 -6.73 -1.51
CA MET A 141 -4.01 -6.70 -1.53
C MET A 141 -3.50 -5.50 -2.36
N PRO A 142 -3.70 -4.26 -1.89
CA PRO A 142 -3.28 -3.06 -2.59
C PRO A 142 -1.76 -2.88 -2.56
N VAL A 143 -1.24 -2.07 -3.48
CA VAL A 143 0.10 -1.48 -3.40
C VAL A 143 0.00 -0.08 -2.78
N LEU A 144 0.88 0.23 -1.83
CA LEU A 144 1.07 1.59 -1.32
C LEU A 144 1.84 2.39 -2.36
N LYS A 145 1.19 3.36 -3.02
CA LYS A 145 1.80 4.16 -4.09
C LYS A 145 1.10 5.50 -4.31
N GLY A 146 1.77 6.39 -5.02
CA GLY A 146 1.23 7.68 -5.44
C GLY A 146 0.18 7.57 -6.55
N HIS A 147 -0.47 8.70 -6.83
CA HIS A 147 -1.43 8.84 -7.92
C HIS A 147 -1.63 10.31 -8.31
N CYS A 148 -1.52 10.61 -9.58
CA CYS A 148 -1.58 11.99 -10.11
C CYS A 148 -2.88 12.75 -9.80
N GLN A 149 -4.03 12.07 -9.66
CA GLN A 149 -5.33 12.72 -9.41
C GLN A 149 -5.83 12.57 -7.97
N THR A 150 -5.45 11.51 -7.28
CA THR A 150 -5.95 11.19 -5.93
C THR A 150 -4.85 11.19 -4.89
N THR A 151 -3.67 11.65 -5.23
CA THR A 151 -2.49 11.78 -4.37
C THR A 151 -1.95 10.41 -3.93
N VAL A 152 -2.75 9.56 -3.33
CA VAL A 152 -2.39 8.19 -2.92
C VAL A 152 -3.30 7.14 -3.53
N THR A 153 -2.78 5.92 -3.59
CA THR A 153 -3.53 4.69 -3.91
C THR A 153 -3.23 3.66 -2.84
N CYS A 154 -4.27 3.14 -2.18
CA CYS A 154 -4.18 1.93 -1.37
C CYS A 154 -5.52 1.19 -1.30
N ALA A 155 -6.02 0.82 -0.13
CA ALA A 155 -7.14 -0.08 0.07
C ALA A 155 -8.45 0.38 -0.57
N LEU A 156 -8.87 1.63 -0.29
CA LEU A 156 -10.14 2.18 -0.79
C LEU A 156 -10.17 2.26 -2.31
N LYS A 157 -9.09 2.79 -2.90
CA LYS A 157 -9.01 2.95 -4.36
C LYS A 157 -8.78 1.63 -5.09
N ASN A 158 -8.10 0.65 -4.47
CA ASN A 158 -7.89 -0.67 -5.06
C ASN A 158 -9.21 -1.36 -5.41
N ASN A 159 -10.29 -1.09 -4.67
CA ASN A 159 -11.63 -1.59 -4.98
C ASN A 159 -12.22 -1.11 -6.31
N LYS A 160 -11.62 -0.11 -6.99
CA LYS A 160 -11.98 0.18 -8.39
C LYS A 160 -11.76 -1.01 -9.35
N GLY A 161 -10.94 -1.97 -8.98
CA GLY A 161 -10.75 -3.20 -9.75
C GLY A 161 -11.97 -4.11 -9.77
N VAL A 162 -12.95 -3.96 -8.86
CA VAL A 162 -14.17 -4.79 -8.81
C VAL A 162 -15.37 -4.19 -9.56
N ILE A 163 -15.19 -3.07 -10.27
CA ILE A 163 -16.23 -2.45 -11.08
C ILE A 163 -15.93 -2.59 -12.59
N PRO A 164 -16.95 -2.64 -13.47
CA PRO A 164 -16.74 -2.79 -14.91
C PRO A 164 -16.12 -1.52 -15.52
N ASN A 165 -15.50 -1.67 -16.71
CA ASN A 165 -14.84 -0.57 -17.40
C ASN A 165 -15.74 0.64 -17.67
N SER A 166 -17.04 0.41 -17.93
CA SER A 166 -18.02 1.50 -18.08
C SER A 166 -18.13 2.36 -16.82
N GLU A 167 -18.11 1.73 -15.65
CA GLU A 167 -18.18 2.41 -14.36
C GLU A 167 -16.87 3.10 -14.00
N LYS A 168 -15.71 2.49 -14.32
CA LYS A 168 -14.39 3.13 -14.17
C LYS A 168 -14.34 4.46 -14.93
N ARG A 169 -14.83 4.49 -16.20
CA ARG A 169 -14.92 5.72 -16.99
C ARG A 169 -15.87 6.75 -16.35
N ARG A 170 -17.03 6.30 -15.85
CA ARG A 170 -17.99 7.17 -15.16
C ARG A 170 -17.37 7.81 -13.92
N PHE A 171 -16.56 7.08 -13.15
CA PHE A 171 -15.84 7.63 -11.99
C PHE A 171 -14.92 8.79 -12.37
N HIS A 172 -14.20 8.68 -13.49
CA HIS A 172 -13.36 9.78 -13.97
C HIS A 172 -14.19 11.02 -14.37
N THR A 173 -15.38 10.83 -14.94
CA THR A 173 -16.28 11.94 -15.32
C THR A 173 -16.86 12.65 -14.08
N LEU A 174 -17.15 11.91 -13.00
CA LEU A 174 -17.72 12.46 -11.76
C LEU A 174 -16.66 13.06 -10.80
N GLY A 175 -15.37 12.91 -11.12
CA GLY A 175 -14.29 13.11 -10.16
C GLY A 175 -14.13 11.90 -9.24
N LEU A 176 -12.89 11.45 -9.03
CA LEU A 176 -12.61 10.15 -8.42
C LEU A 176 -12.97 10.04 -6.93
N HIS A 177 -12.82 11.13 -6.16
CA HIS A 177 -12.93 11.07 -4.71
C HIS A 177 -14.28 10.58 -4.21
N LYS A 178 -15.38 11.24 -4.62
CA LYS A 178 -16.73 10.88 -4.19
C LYS A 178 -17.10 9.45 -4.58
N PRO A 179 -16.96 9.01 -5.85
CA PRO A 179 -17.32 7.64 -6.23
C PRO A 179 -16.47 6.57 -5.54
N ILE A 180 -15.19 6.81 -5.25
CA ILE A 180 -14.34 5.87 -4.49
C ILE A 180 -14.88 5.68 -3.08
N ALA A 181 -15.22 6.77 -2.38
CA ALA A 181 -15.80 6.69 -1.04
C ALA A 181 -17.11 5.90 -1.02
N HIS A 182 -18.02 6.21 -1.95
CA HIS A 182 -19.31 5.51 -2.07
C HIS A 182 -19.15 4.04 -2.46
N LEU A 183 -18.22 3.69 -3.37
CA LEU A 183 -17.94 2.29 -3.74
C LEU A 183 -17.61 1.44 -2.52
N ASN A 184 -16.85 1.96 -1.57
CA ASN A 184 -16.42 1.23 -0.39
C ASN A 184 -17.53 0.98 0.65
N THR A 185 -18.74 1.54 0.45
CA THR A 185 -19.92 1.14 1.25
C THR A 185 -20.52 -0.19 0.79
N ILE A 186 -20.18 -0.66 -0.42
CA ILE A 186 -20.70 -1.91 -1.01
C ILE A 186 -19.59 -2.90 -1.42
N ALA A 187 -18.38 -2.42 -1.73
CA ALA A 187 -17.24 -3.27 -2.06
C ALA A 187 -16.63 -3.86 -0.78
N ARG A 188 -16.40 -5.18 -0.82
CA ARG A 188 -15.89 -5.92 0.33
C ARG A 188 -14.38 -5.75 0.49
N SER A 189 -13.92 -5.59 1.71
CA SER A 189 -12.52 -5.70 2.14
C SER A 189 -12.52 -6.23 3.57
N ASP A 190 -12.58 -7.56 3.72
CA ASP A 190 -12.68 -8.19 5.04
C ASP A 190 -11.33 -8.21 5.75
N PHE A 191 -10.24 -8.34 4.97
CA PHE A 191 -8.87 -8.14 5.41
C PHE A 191 -8.08 -7.40 4.33
N ILE A 192 -7.11 -6.58 4.74
CA ILE A 192 -6.26 -5.81 3.83
C ILE A 192 -4.81 -6.19 4.11
N LEU A 193 -4.13 -6.72 3.10
CA LEU A 193 -2.70 -7.03 3.12
C LEU A 193 -1.98 -6.09 2.17
N VAL A 194 -1.43 -5.00 2.69
CA VAL A 194 -0.78 -3.98 1.86
C VAL A 194 0.59 -4.46 1.41
N ASP A 195 0.79 -4.48 0.10
CA ASP A 195 2.10 -4.55 -0.51
C ASP A 195 2.79 -3.19 -0.38
N ASN A 196 3.68 -3.10 0.59
CA ASN A 196 4.55 -1.97 0.79
C ASN A 196 6.03 -2.41 0.65
N ILE A 197 6.28 -3.34 -0.27
CA ILE A 197 7.63 -3.80 -0.63
C ILE A 197 8.33 -2.71 -1.43
N CYS A 198 7.69 -2.25 -2.50
CA CYS A 198 8.03 -1.02 -3.19
C CYS A 198 6.77 -0.39 -3.78
N GLY A 199 6.75 0.94 -3.86
CA GLY A 199 5.66 1.71 -4.47
C GLY A 199 6.18 2.91 -5.21
N ASP A 200 5.49 3.32 -6.26
CA ASP A 200 5.86 4.53 -7.01
C ASP A 200 5.50 5.79 -6.23
N LEU A 201 6.35 6.83 -6.32
CA LEU A 201 6.15 8.10 -5.63
C LEU A 201 4.92 8.87 -6.14
N ASP A 202 4.69 8.87 -7.47
CA ASP A 202 3.75 9.77 -8.14
C ASP A 202 2.63 9.06 -8.86
N PHE A 203 3.00 7.95 -9.56
CA PHE A 203 2.17 7.39 -10.61
C PHE A 203 1.62 6.02 -10.25
N GLU A 204 0.34 5.84 -10.49
CA GLU A 204 -0.33 4.55 -10.37
C GLU A 204 0.32 3.47 -11.26
N GLU A 205 0.89 3.90 -12.38
CA GLU A 205 1.49 3.02 -13.39
C GLU A 205 2.93 2.60 -13.07
N GLY A 206 3.53 3.12 -12.02
CA GLY A 206 4.91 2.83 -11.63
C GLY A 206 5.96 3.50 -12.53
N GLY A 207 7.19 3.49 -12.07
CA GLY A 207 8.36 4.05 -12.78
C GLY A 207 9.36 4.71 -11.84
N ASN A 208 8.93 5.17 -10.66
CA ASN A 208 9.77 5.77 -9.62
C ASN A 208 9.64 4.99 -8.30
N PRO A 209 9.95 3.69 -8.25
CA PRO A 209 9.73 2.88 -7.07
C PRO A 209 10.63 3.30 -5.90
N VAL A 210 10.03 3.37 -4.72
CA VAL A 210 10.73 3.49 -3.44
C VAL A 210 10.62 2.18 -2.70
N VAL A 211 11.76 1.59 -2.33
CA VAL A 211 11.82 0.31 -1.64
C VAL A 211 11.65 0.50 -0.15
N MET A 212 10.64 -0.15 0.40
CA MET A 212 10.33 -0.15 1.84
C MET A 212 10.55 -1.53 2.48
N ASN A 213 10.51 -2.61 1.69
CA ASN A 213 10.59 -4.01 2.15
C ASN A 213 9.70 -4.29 3.36
N ARG A 214 8.45 -3.87 3.27
CA ARG A 214 7.46 -3.89 4.35
C ARG A 214 6.14 -4.48 3.87
N VAL A 215 5.46 -5.22 4.73
CA VAL A 215 4.07 -5.68 4.52
C VAL A 215 3.24 -5.21 5.70
N LEU A 216 2.01 -4.76 5.43
CA LEU A 216 1.11 -4.23 6.45
C LEU A 216 -0.22 -5.00 6.44
N GLY A 217 -0.83 -5.16 7.62
CA GLY A 217 -2.15 -5.79 7.78
C GLY A 217 -3.15 -4.88 8.46
N PHE A 218 -4.39 -4.81 7.91
CA PHE A 218 -5.49 -4.00 8.44
C PHE A 218 -6.82 -4.72 8.31
N LYS A 219 -7.81 -4.34 9.15
CA LYS A 219 -9.24 -4.65 8.96
C LYS A 219 -10.06 -3.43 8.52
N ASP A 220 -9.59 -2.23 8.78
CA ASP A 220 -10.26 -0.98 8.43
C ASP A 220 -9.59 -0.34 7.19
N PRO A 221 -10.31 -0.21 6.04
CA PRO A 221 -9.74 0.35 4.83
C PRO A 221 -9.50 1.87 4.91
N VAL A 222 -10.23 2.58 5.76
CA VAL A 222 -10.04 4.02 5.98
C VAL A 222 -8.81 4.25 6.82
N LEU A 223 -8.63 3.48 7.92
CA LEU A 223 -7.41 3.51 8.73
C LEU A 223 -6.18 3.14 7.90
N CYS A 224 -6.31 2.16 7.00
CA CYS A 224 -5.24 1.78 6.08
C CYS A 224 -4.80 2.97 5.22
N ASP A 225 -5.73 3.63 4.54
CA ASP A 225 -5.40 4.72 3.63
C ASP A 225 -4.95 5.99 4.40
N ALA A 226 -5.48 6.24 5.61
CA ALA A 226 -4.99 7.30 6.50
C ALA A 226 -3.53 7.04 6.93
N PHE A 227 -3.19 5.81 7.32
CA PHE A 227 -1.81 5.42 7.64
C PHE A 227 -0.88 5.53 6.43
N VAL A 228 -1.40 5.25 5.22
CA VAL A 228 -0.64 5.42 3.97
C VAL A 228 -0.31 6.90 3.71
N CYS A 229 -1.21 7.83 4.02
CA CYS A 229 -0.91 9.27 3.97
C CYS A 229 0.30 9.60 4.87
N ASP A 230 0.28 9.15 6.14
CA ASP A 230 1.42 9.32 7.06
C ASP A 230 2.72 8.74 6.48
N CYS A 231 2.66 7.56 5.82
CA CYS A 231 3.82 6.91 5.20
C CYS A 231 4.39 7.69 4.01
N MET A 232 3.56 8.44 3.31
CA MET A 232 3.93 9.22 2.11
C MET A 232 4.12 10.72 2.40
N GLY A 233 3.95 11.17 3.66
CA GLY A 233 4.14 12.55 4.06
C GLY A 233 2.97 13.48 3.73
N TYR A 234 1.77 12.93 3.51
CA TYR A 234 0.55 13.70 3.26
C TYR A 234 -0.33 13.76 4.52
N SER A 235 -1.13 14.83 4.61
CA SER A 235 -2.27 14.87 5.52
C SER A 235 -3.45 14.08 4.92
N VAL A 236 -4.31 13.53 5.76
CA VAL A 236 -5.58 12.90 5.33
C VAL A 236 -6.46 13.90 4.56
N ASP A 237 -6.39 15.19 4.90
CA ASP A 237 -7.13 16.25 4.22
C ASP A 237 -6.65 16.50 2.77
N ASP A 238 -5.42 16.14 2.43
CA ASP A 238 -4.90 16.18 1.06
C ASP A 238 -5.58 15.12 0.16
N VAL A 239 -6.32 14.16 0.75
CA VAL A 239 -6.89 12.99 0.07
C VAL A 239 -8.39 12.84 0.36
N PRO A 240 -9.26 13.66 -0.24
CA PRO A 240 -10.67 13.80 0.16
C PRO A 240 -11.50 12.50 0.17
N TYR A 241 -11.17 11.47 -0.64
CA TYR A 241 -11.95 10.24 -0.62
C TYR A 241 -11.85 9.48 0.72
N ILE A 242 -10.77 9.67 1.49
CA ILE A 242 -10.57 9.01 2.79
C ILE A 242 -11.54 9.59 3.81
N THR A 243 -11.58 10.92 3.97
CA THR A 243 -12.50 11.59 4.89
C THR A 243 -13.96 11.44 4.47
N MET A 244 -14.24 11.33 3.16
CA MET A 244 -15.57 11.02 2.65
C MET A 244 -15.99 9.59 3.02
N ALA A 245 -15.11 8.60 2.90
CA ALA A 245 -15.39 7.21 3.28
C ALA A 245 -15.66 7.08 4.78
N GLU A 246 -14.90 7.80 5.63
CA GLU A 246 -15.17 7.88 7.07
C GLU A 246 -16.56 8.44 7.36
N LYS A 247 -16.94 9.55 6.73
CA LYS A 247 -18.29 10.15 6.88
C LYS A 247 -19.41 9.22 6.43
N LEU A 248 -19.15 8.29 5.53
CA LEU A 248 -20.08 7.24 5.10
C LEU A 248 -20.08 6.01 6.01
N GLY A 249 -19.29 6.00 7.09
CA GLY A 249 -19.23 4.91 8.06
C GLY A 249 -18.44 3.69 7.58
N VAL A 250 -17.56 3.84 6.59
CA VAL A 250 -16.73 2.74 6.07
C VAL A 250 -15.63 2.35 7.07
N GLY A 251 -15.08 3.32 7.81
CA GLY A 251 -14.02 3.11 8.79
C GLY A 251 -13.64 4.41 9.50
N SER A 252 -12.44 4.47 10.09
CA SER A 252 -11.95 5.62 10.87
C SER A 252 -10.58 6.09 10.39
N THR A 253 -10.36 7.41 10.39
CA THR A 253 -9.06 8.05 10.08
C THR A 253 -8.15 8.15 11.30
N ASP A 254 -8.53 7.65 12.45
CA ASP A 254 -7.83 7.85 13.73
C ASP A 254 -6.55 6.99 13.84
N THR A 255 -5.50 7.43 13.16
CA THR A 255 -4.16 6.79 13.26
C THR A 255 -3.48 7.07 14.61
N ALA A 256 -3.88 8.10 15.35
CA ALA A 256 -3.28 8.47 16.62
C ALA A 256 -3.57 7.46 17.74
N HIS A 257 -4.74 6.82 17.70
CA HIS A 257 -5.13 5.78 18.67
C HIS A 257 -5.04 4.37 18.09
N ALA A 258 -4.37 4.20 16.92
CA ALA A 258 -4.15 2.89 16.35
C ALA A 258 -3.17 2.07 17.19
N ASN A 259 -3.46 0.78 17.33
CA ASN A 259 -2.58 -0.17 18.01
C ASN A 259 -1.56 -0.74 17.01
N MET A 260 -0.30 -0.32 17.15
CA MET A 260 0.80 -0.71 16.27
C MET A 260 1.41 -2.06 16.71
N ILE A 261 1.25 -3.09 15.91
CA ILE A 261 1.75 -4.46 16.17
C ILE A 261 2.94 -4.74 15.25
N TYR A 262 4.15 -4.61 15.78
CA TYR A 262 5.38 -4.92 15.04
C TYR A 262 5.76 -6.40 15.22
N LEU A 263 5.82 -7.15 14.13
CA LEU A 263 6.24 -8.56 14.14
C LEU A 263 7.77 -8.74 14.18
N ASN A 264 8.49 -7.70 13.83
CA ASN A 264 9.94 -7.59 13.96
C ASN A 264 10.35 -6.11 13.92
N GLN A 265 11.62 -5.85 14.19
CA GLN A 265 12.20 -4.53 13.96
C GLN A 265 12.69 -4.42 12.52
N ALA A 266 12.73 -3.19 11.99
CA ALA A 266 13.35 -2.91 10.70
C ALA A 266 14.85 -3.19 10.82
N THR A 267 15.32 -4.21 10.12
CA THR A 267 16.73 -4.55 9.99
C THR A 267 17.21 -4.16 8.60
N GLU A 268 18.51 -4.28 8.33
CA GLU A 268 19.11 -3.98 7.03
C GLU A 268 18.22 -4.43 5.87
N ALA A 269 18.04 -3.56 4.91
CA ALA A 269 17.41 -3.90 3.66
C ALA A 269 18.46 -3.83 2.56
N ASP A 270 18.82 -4.98 2.09
CA ASP A 270 19.57 -5.13 0.84
C ASP A 270 18.65 -4.69 -0.31
N SER A 271 18.69 -3.40 -0.65
CA SER A 271 17.91 -2.83 -1.76
C SER A 271 18.65 -3.09 -3.07
N LYS A 272 18.24 -4.14 -3.77
CA LYS A 272 18.73 -4.46 -5.12
C LYS A 272 18.04 -3.64 -6.23
N PHE A 273 17.17 -2.70 -5.87
CA PHE A 273 16.43 -1.89 -6.83
C PHE A 273 17.30 -0.78 -7.42
N ARG A 274 17.20 -0.62 -8.72
CA ARG A 274 17.87 0.48 -9.44
C ARG A 274 17.09 1.78 -9.18
N MET A 275 17.73 2.77 -8.57
CA MET A 275 17.13 4.08 -8.37
C MET A 275 16.80 4.76 -9.70
N THR A 276 15.61 5.34 -9.81
CA THR A 276 15.21 6.19 -10.92
C THR A 276 15.88 7.57 -10.85
N ARG A 277 15.82 8.34 -11.92
CA ARG A 277 16.39 9.70 -11.93
C ARG A 277 15.75 10.59 -10.85
N ARG A 278 14.44 10.47 -10.60
CA ARG A 278 13.75 11.23 -9.55
C ARG A 278 14.26 10.83 -8.16
N VAL A 279 14.28 9.55 -7.86
CA VAL A 279 14.84 9.06 -6.58
C VAL A 279 16.31 9.45 -6.42
N GLN A 280 17.13 9.41 -7.48
CA GLN A 280 18.52 9.87 -7.46
C GLN A 280 18.63 11.37 -7.14
N HIS A 281 17.73 12.21 -7.69
CA HIS A 281 17.69 13.64 -7.37
C HIS A 281 17.39 13.85 -5.88
N LEU A 282 16.40 13.17 -5.32
CA LEU A 282 16.06 13.25 -3.89
C LEU A 282 17.18 12.68 -3.01
N ALA A 283 17.81 11.60 -3.44
CA ALA A 283 18.93 10.96 -2.74
C ALA A 283 20.14 11.89 -2.57
N ALA A 284 20.31 12.89 -3.45
CA ALA A 284 21.38 13.89 -3.31
C ALA A 284 21.25 14.75 -2.04
N TYR A 285 20.10 14.76 -1.38
CA TYR A 285 19.85 15.42 -0.10
C TYR A 285 19.98 14.49 1.10
N THR A 286 20.48 13.27 0.92
CA THR A 286 20.62 12.26 1.97
C THR A 286 22.08 11.83 2.14
N ALA A 287 22.43 11.41 3.35
CA ALA A 287 23.69 10.75 3.67
C ALA A 287 23.38 9.42 4.39
N PRO A 288 23.08 8.34 3.65
CA PRO A 288 22.77 7.06 4.24
C PRO A 288 24.03 6.28 4.62
N GLU A 289 24.08 5.76 5.85
CA GLU A 289 25.09 4.78 6.32
C GLU A 289 24.36 3.59 6.94
N ASP A 290 24.40 2.43 6.30
CA ASP A 290 23.70 1.21 6.72
C ASP A 290 22.21 1.47 7.04
N ALA A 291 21.55 2.22 6.15
CA ALA A 291 20.16 2.62 6.34
C ALA A 291 19.20 1.47 6.01
N CYS A 292 18.29 1.17 6.94
CA CYS A 292 17.18 0.26 6.66
C CYS A 292 16.29 0.83 5.55
N SER A 293 15.83 -0.02 4.61
CA SER A 293 15.00 0.45 3.48
C SER A 293 13.72 1.16 3.93
N ALA A 294 13.09 0.68 5.01
CA ALA A 294 11.91 1.34 5.57
C ALA A 294 12.19 2.77 6.09
N CYS A 295 13.36 2.99 6.73
CA CYS A 295 13.77 4.33 7.16
C CYS A 295 14.13 5.20 5.95
N TYR A 296 14.95 4.67 5.05
CA TYR A 296 15.39 5.39 3.86
C TYR A 296 14.22 5.74 2.95
N GLY A 297 13.30 4.81 2.73
CA GLY A 297 12.09 5.04 1.95
C GLY A 297 11.21 6.14 2.56
N SER A 298 11.02 6.16 3.89
CA SER A 298 10.29 7.24 4.56
C SER A 298 10.94 8.60 4.33
N LEU A 299 12.29 8.68 4.35
CA LEU A 299 13.02 9.92 4.06
C LEU A 299 12.83 10.33 2.59
N ILE A 300 12.89 9.41 1.64
CA ILE A 300 12.69 9.71 0.21
C ILE A 300 11.28 10.23 -0.04
N TYR A 301 10.23 9.63 0.53
CA TYR A 301 8.86 10.14 0.43
C TYR A 301 8.73 11.55 1.03
N ALA A 302 9.34 11.79 2.19
CA ALA A 302 9.32 13.12 2.81
C ALA A 302 10.04 14.17 1.95
N LEU A 303 11.19 13.83 1.37
CA LEU A 303 11.93 14.71 0.47
C LEU A 303 11.16 15.00 -0.81
N ASP A 304 10.42 14.03 -1.33
CA ASP A 304 9.55 14.21 -2.49
C ASP A 304 8.45 15.24 -2.18
N ARG A 305 7.76 15.08 -1.05
CA ARG A 305 6.77 16.06 -0.58
C ARG A 305 7.37 17.45 -0.37
N LEU A 306 8.55 17.54 0.25
CA LEU A 306 9.26 18.82 0.46
C LEU A 306 9.70 19.46 -0.86
N ASN A 307 10.03 18.65 -1.87
CA ASN A 307 10.31 19.15 -3.22
C ASN A 307 9.06 19.80 -3.84
N ASP A 308 7.92 19.15 -3.75
CA ASP A 308 6.64 19.67 -4.25
C ASP A 308 6.23 20.97 -3.52
N MET A 309 6.56 21.08 -2.24
CA MET A 309 6.33 22.28 -1.43
C MET A 309 7.36 23.39 -1.66
N GLY A 310 8.40 23.16 -2.49
CA GLY A 310 9.43 24.14 -2.83
C GLY A 310 10.52 24.34 -1.77
N TYR A 311 10.66 23.42 -0.82
CA TYR A 311 11.70 23.50 0.23
C TYR A 311 13.07 23.02 -0.28
N LEU A 312 13.15 22.11 -1.26
CA LEU A 312 14.42 21.62 -1.77
C LEU A 312 15.12 22.66 -2.62
N ARG A 313 16.29 23.05 -2.18
CA ARG A 313 17.13 24.03 -2.87
C ARG A 313 18.61 23.61 -2.82
N LYS A 314 19.35 24.01 -3.81
CA LYS A 314 20.79 23.69 -3.91
C LYS A 314 21.54 24.24 -2.68
N GLY A 315 22.40 23.44 -2.09
CA GLY A 315 23.25 23.82 -0.96
C GLY A 315 22.67 23.48 0.43
N LEU A 316 21.51 22.83 0.51
CA LEU A 316 21.03 22.27 1.78
C LEU A 316 21.98 21.16 2.27
N PRO A 317 22.22 21.08 3.60
CA PRO A 317 23.01 19.99 4.16
C PRO A 317 22.28 18.66 3.96
N PRO A 318 22.98 17.56 3.62
CA PRO A 318 22.36 16.25 3.51
C PRO A 318 21.86 15.76 4.87
N VAL A 319 20.75 15.04 4.86
CA VAL A 319 20.14 14.44 6.05
C VAL A 319 20.77 13.08 6.30
N CYS A 320 21.40 12.90 7.45
CA CYS A 320 22.01 11.64 7.86
C CYS A 320 20.93 10.65 8.30
N ILE A 321 21.07 9.37 7.87
CA ILE A 321 20.16 8.30 8.19
C ILE A 321 20.87 6.94 8.14
N GLY A 322 20.62 6.07 9.12
CA GLY A 322 21.13 4.71 9.09
C GLY A 322 21.90 4.28 10.34
N GLN A 323 22.15 2.98 10.42
CA GLN A 323 22.72 2.35 11.63
C GLN A 323 24.19 2.73 11.85
N GLY A 324 24.91 3.10 10.78
CA GLY A 324 26.28 3.58 10.87
C GLY A 324 26.44 4.82 11.73
N TYR A 325 25.39 5.59 11.96
CA TYR A 325 25.42 6.80 12.80
C TYR A 325 25.13 6.55 14.28
N LYS A 326 24.96 5.30 14.74
CA LYS A 326 24.73 5.01 16.16
C LYS A 326 25.88 5.47 17.03
N GLY A 327 25.57 6.34 18.01
CA GLY A 327 26.57 6.89 18.94
C GLY A 327 27.51 7.96 18.33
N GLN A 328 27.28 8.39 17.09
CA GLN A 328 28.01 9.48 16.46
C GLN A 328 27.27 10.81 16.64
N ASP A 329 28.03 11.90 16.67
CA ASP A 329 27.51 13.26 16.65
C ASP A 329 27.37 13.77 15.20
N GLY A 330 26.39 14.63 14.96
CA GLY A 330 26.17 15.24 13.64
C GLY A 330 25.21 16.42 13.69
N ALA A 331 25.05 17.09 12.54
CA ALA A 331 24.28 18.31 12.44
C ALA A 331 22.76 18.01 12.36
N ILE A 332 22.34 17.17 11.40
CA ILE A 332 20.93 16.86 11.15
C ILE A 332 20.77 15.38 10.80
N GLY A 333 19.88 14.70 11.47
CA GLY A 333 19.63 13.28 11.27
C GLY A 333 18.17 12.88 11.43
N VAL A 334 17.82 11.75 10.85
CA VAL A 334 16.48 11.18 10.89
C VAL A 334 16.57 9.70 11.23
N GLY A 335 15.69 9.26 12.12
CA GLY A 335 15.63 7.91 12.65
C GLY A 335 16.34 7.75 14.00
N GLN A 336 15.95 6.69 14.73
CA GLN A 336 16.48 6.42 16.08
C GLN A 336 18.02 6.30 16.12
N CYS A 337 18.63 5.93 15.00
CA CYS A 337 20.09 5.75 14.91
C CYS A 337 20.89 7.04 14.97
N THR A 338 20.26 8.20 14.72
CA THR A 338 20.86 9.53 14.78
C THR A 338 20.52 10.29 16.07
N SER A 339 20.15 9.61 17.14
CA SER A 339 19.67 10.22 18.39
C SER A 339 20.66 11.14 19.10
N CYS A 340 21.97 11.03 18.81
CA CYS A 340 23.01 11.89 19.36
C CYS A 340 23.23 13.20 18.54
N PHE A 341 22.57 13.36 17.41
CA PHE A 341 22.76 14.53 16.55
C PHE A 341 22.15 15.81 17.17
N ALA A 342 22.72 16.96 16.84
CA ALA A 342 22.27 18.26 17.35
C ALA A 342 20.81 18.56 16.98
N LYS A 343 20.40 18.14 15.77
CA LYS A 343 19.01 18.18 15.27
C LYS A 343 18.62 16.80 14.81
N THR A 344 17.69 16.16 15.50
CA THR A 344 17.29 14.81 15.16
C THR A 344 15.79 14.60 15.31
N LEU A 345 15.23 13.76 14.41
CA LEU A 345 13.90 13.21 14.52
C LEU A 345 14.01 11.70 14.79
N GLY A 346 13.47 11.22 15.91
CA GLY A 346 13.43 9.80 16.25
C GLY A 346 12.46 8.98 15.38
N GLY A 347 12.41 7.68 15.66
CA GLY A 347 11.53 6.72 14.99
C GLY A 347 12.29 5.56 14.34
N CYS A 348 11.67 4.36 14.30
CA CYS A 348 12.28 3.18 13.71
C CYS A 348 11.21 2.27 13.03
N PRO A 349 10.81 2.58 11.78
CA PRO A 349 11.14 3.77 10.97
C PRO A 349 10.41 5.03 11.45
N PRO A 350 10.93 6.24 11.17
CA PRO A 350 10.19 7.48 11.35
C PRO A 350 9.07 7.58 10.29
N LYS A 351 7.99 8.29 10.60
CA LYS A 351 6.94 8.56 9.61
C LYS A 351 7.39 9.66 8.65
N ALA A 352 7.03 9.56 7.37
CA ALA A 352 7.39 10.59 6.39
C ALA A 352 6.73 11.94 6.69
N ALA A 353 5.48 11.95 7.20
CA ALA A 353 4.82 13.18 7.63
C ALA A 353 5.62 13.92 8.71
N ASP A 354 6.08 13.20 9.75
CA ASP A 354 6.90 13.78 10.83
C ASP A 354 8.24 14.33 10.28
N ILE A 355 8.83 13.64 9.27
CA ILE A 355 10.05 14.12 8.61
C ILE A 355 9.78 15.41 7.84
N VAL A 356 8.64 15.51 7.13
CA VAL A 356 8.23 16.74 6.42
C VAL A 356 8.14 17.90 7.39
N ASP A 357 7.43 17.74 8.51
CA ASP A 357 7.27 18.78 9.52
C ASP A 357 8.62 19.17 10.15
N PHE A 358 9.44 18.19 10.49
CA PHE A 358 10.77 18.42 11.05
C PHE A 358 11.66 19.20 10.09
N LEU A 359 11.85 18.71 8.86
CA LEU A 359 12.77 19.33 7.88
C LEU A 359 12.26 20.67 7.38
N SER A 360 10.94 20.86 7.20
CA SER A 360 10.38 22.18 6.83
C SER A 360 10.69 23.25 7.85
N THR A 361 10.83 22.88 9.13
CA THR A 361 11.22 23.80 10.20
C THR A 361 12.72 24.12 10.17
N GLN A 362 13.56 23.15 9.78
CA GLN A 362 15.03 23.32 9.72
C GLN A 362 15.52 24.05 8.47
N TRP A 363 14.75 24.00 7.37
CA TRP A 363 15.13 24.52 6.05
C TRP A 363 14.40 25.82 5.64
N LYS A 364 13.83 26.49 6.61
CA LYS A 364 13.21 27.83 6.43
C LYS A 364 14.21 28.90 6.03
#